data_c8c67224231aa6c2260f7ead5fab31ad
#
_entry.id   c8c67224231aa6c2260f7ead5fab31ad
#
_cell.length_a   1.000
_cell.length_b   1.000
_cell.length_c   1.000
_cell.angle_alpha   90.00
_cell.angle_beta   90.00
_cell.angle_gamma   90.00
#
_symmetry.space_group_name_H-M   'P 1'
#
loop_
_entity.id
_entity.type
_entity.pdbx_description
1 polymer ?
#
loop_
_entity_poly.entity_id
_entity_poly.type
_entity_poly.pdbx_seq_one_letter_code
_entity_poly.pdbx_strand_id
1 'polypeptide(L)' 'MSSALDPEMVGEVLSVMKELAEAGMTMVVVTHEMGFAREVANRVMFINEGTIAEEGTPEEVFGAPKSERLQEFLSRVL' A
#
# COMPACT_ATOMS: atom_id res chain seq x y z
N MET A 1 -3.56 -15.12 -20.36
CA MET A 1 -4.51 -14.11 -19.97
C MET A 1 -4.46 -13.89 -18.48
N SER A 2 -4.53 -12.70 -18.11
CA SER A 2 -4.46 -12.34 -16.71
C SER A 2 -5.86 -12.32 -16.08
N SER A 3 -5.94 -12.76 -14.84
CA SER A 3 -7.16 -12.61 -14.07
C SER A 3 -7.20 -11.24 -13.38
N ALA A 4 -6.14 -10.45 -13.55
CA ALA A 4 -6.09 -9.15 -12.92
C ALA A 4 -7.04 -8.18 -13.59
N LEU A 5 -7.43 -7.17 -12.84
CA LEU A 5 -8.27 -6.11 -13.36
C LEU A 5 -7.48 -5.25 -14.36
N ASP A 6 -8.19 -4.67 -15.32
CA ASP A 6 -7.59 -3.68 -16.20
C ASP A 6 -7.11 -2.49 -15.35
N PRO A 7 -6.07 -1.79 -15.80
CA PRO A 7 -5.62 -0.60 -15.07
C PRO A 7 -6.73 0.42 -14.84
N GLU A 8 -7.66 0.53 -15.77
CA GLU A 8 -8.79 1.42 -15.66
C GLU A 8 -9.71 1.00 -14.52
N MET A 9 -10.00 -0.31 -14.44
CA MET A 9 -10.85 -0.83 -13.38
C MET A 9 -10.16 -0.75 -12.02
N VAL A 10 -8.86 -0.98 -11.99
CA VAL A 10 -8.10 -0.84 -10.74
C VAL A 10 -8.24 0.59 -10.23
N GLY A 11 -8.11 1.58 -11.11
CA GLY A 11 -8.27 2.97 -10.72
C GLY A 11 -9.64 3.27 -10.13
N GLU A 12 -10.69 2.69 -10.72
CA GLU A 12 -12.05 2.90 -10.22
C GLU A 12 -12.25 2.28 -8.85
N VAL A 13 -11.72 1.07 -8.65
CA VAL A 13 -11.82 0.39 -7.37
C VAL A 13 -11.08 1.18 -6.29
N LEU A 14 -9.88 1.65 -6.60
CA LEU A 14 -9.09 2.42 -5.65
C LEU A 14 -9.77 3.74 -5.30
N SER A 15 -10.44 4.37 -6.27
CA SER A 15 -11.19 5.59 -6.01
C SER A 15 -12.31 5.36 -5.00
N VAL A 16 -13.05 4.26 -5.17
CA VAL A 16 -14.13 3.93 -4.24
C VAL A 16 -13.56 3.68 -2.85
N MET A 17 -12.47 2.94 -2.77
CA MET A 17 -11.84 2.65 -1.48
C MET A 17 -11.37 3.92 -0.79
N LYS A 18 -10.82 4.85 -1.56
CA LYS A 18 -10.39 6.13 -1.04
C LYS A 18 -11.57 6.91 -0.44
N GLU A 19 -12.70 6.92 -1.14
CA GLU A 19 -13.89 7.60 -0.64
C GLU A 19 -14.38 6.98 0.65
N LEU A 20 -14.36 5.65 0.75
CA LEU A 20 -14.78 4.96 1.96
C LEU A 20 -13.85 5.29 3.12
N ALA A 21 -12.55 5.35 2.85
CA ALA A 21 -11.58 5.69 3.89
C ALA A 21 -11.80 7.11 4.38
N GLU A 22 -12.05 8.03 3.47
CA GLU A 22 -12.30 9.42 3.83
C GLU A 22 -13.60 9.59 4.62
N ALA A 23 -14.54 8.67 4.41
CA ALA A 23 -15.78 8.67 5.16
C ALA A 23 -15.64 8.06 6.57
N GLY A 24 -14.45 7.60 6.92
CA GLY A 24 -14.17 7.10 8.25
C GLY A 24 -14.25 5.61 8.42
N MET A 25 -14.38 4.86 7.32
CA MET A 25 -14.45 3.40 7.39
C MET A 25 -13.09 2.81 7.73
N THR A 26 -13.05 1.92 8.70
CA THR A 26 -11.83 1.18 9.02
C THR A 26 -11.65 0.04 8.04
N MET A 27 -10.51 0.01 7.36
CA MET A 27 -10.25 -1.00 6.36
C MET A 27 -8.83 -1.53 6.48
N VAL A 28 -8.66 -2.81 6.19
CA VAL A 28 -7.34 -3.41 6.00
C VAL A 28 -7.24 -3.76 4.52
N VAL A 29 -6.20 -3.22 3.87
CA VAL A 29 -6.05 -3.37 2.43
C VAL A 29 -4.71 -4.01 2.13
N VAL A 30 -4.73 -5.09 1.35
CA VAL A 30 -3.51 -5.73 0.88
C VAL A 30 -3.34 -5.34 -0.58
N THR A 31 -2.23 -4.69 -0.90
CA THR A 31 -2.08 -4.12 -2.23
C THR A 31 -0.62 -3.98 -2.61
N HIS A 32 -0.36 -4.01 -3.91
CA HIS A 32 0.94 -3.64 -4.47
C HIS A 32 0.93 -2.20 -4.99
N GLU A 33 -0.19 -1.51 -4.86
CA GLU A 33 -0.34 -0.13 -5.35
C GLU A 33 0.21 0.83 -4.31
N MET A 34 1.50 1.11 -4.42
CA MET A 34 2.19 1.92 -3.40
C MET A 34 1.68 3.35 -3.37
N GLY A 35 1.34 3.91 -4.52
CA GLY A 35 0.79 5.27 -4.56
C GLY A 35 -0.52 5.37 -3.80
N PHE A 36 -1.39 4.38 -3.96
CA PHE A 36 -2.66 4.34 -3.24
C PHE A 36 -2.41 4.19 -1.74
N ALA A 37 -1.55 3.26 -1.35
CA ALA A 37 -1.25 3.04 0.06
C ALA A 37 -0.71 4.31 0.70
N ARG A 38 0.17 5.00 -0.01
CA ARG A 38 0.80 6.20 0.48
C ARG A 38 -0.21 7.34 0.67
N GLU A 39 -1.18 7.41 -0.22
CA GLU A 39 -2.16 8.48 -0.22
C GLU A 39 -3.26 8.28 0.81
N VAL A 40 -3.69 7.03 1.00
CA VAL A 40 -4.92 6.74 1.72
C VAL A 40 -4.69 6.13 3.10
N ALA A 41 -3.63 5.35 3.25
CA ALA A 41 -3.38 4.65 4.51
C ALA A 41 -2.94 5.61 5.60
N ASN A 42 -3.35 5.31 6.82
CA ASN A 42 -2.80 6.00 7.98
C ASN A 42 -1.85 5.07 8.74
N ARG A 43 -1.80 3.80 8.33
CA ARG A 43 -0.87 2.84 8.90
C ARG A 43 -0.47 1.85 7.82
N VAL A 44 0.81 1.56 7.69
CA VAL A 44 1.33 0.67 6.65
C VAL A 44 2.16 -0.43 7.28
N MET A 45 1.95 -1.65 6.82
CA MET A 45 2.72 -2.81 7.26
C MET A 45 3.38 -3.45 6.05
N PHE A 46 4.69 -3.63 6.11
CA PHE A 46 5.42 -4.34 5.08
C PHE A 46 5.60 -5.79 5.53
N ILE A 47 4.99 -6.71 4.79
CA ILE A 47 5.02 -8.13 5.14
C ILE A 47 6.05 -8.82 4.26
N ASN A 48 6.96 -9.54 4.89
CA ASN A 48 7.99 -10.28 4.18
C ASN A 48 8.12 -11.65 4.81
N GLU A 49 8.01 -12.68 3.98
CA GLU A 49 8.15 -14.08 4.39
C GLU A 49 7.23 -14.41 5.57
N GLY A 50 6.01 -13.94 5.48
CA GLY A 50 4.98 -14.26 6.47
C GLY A 50 5.05 -13.50 7.77
N THR A 51 5.96 -12.53 7.87
CA THR A 51 6.06 -11.72 9.08
C THR A 51 6.00 -10.24 8.72
N ILE A 52 5.66 -9.44 9.73
CA ILE A 52 5.68 -7.98 9.56
C ILE A 52 7.12 -7.51 9.75
N ALA A 53 7.75 -7.12 8.64
CA ALA A 53 9.14 -6.68 8.67
C ALA A 53 9.26 -5.23 9.12
N GLU A 54 8.25 -4.42 8.83
CA GLU A 54 8.26 -3.02 9.24
C GLU A 54 6.83 -2.50 9.28
N GLU A 55 6.57 -1.57 10.19
CA GLU A 55 5.24 -1.00 10.36
C GLU A 55 5.37 0.44 10.81
N GLY A 56 4.49 1.30 10.32
CA GLY A 56 4.51 2.70 10.72
C GLY A 56 3.54 3.53 9.88
N THR A 57 3.68 4.84 9.98
CA THR A 57 2.92 5.74 9.13
C THR A 57 3.44 5.67 7.70
N PRO A 58 2.64 6.12 6.72
CA PRO A 58 3.16 6.16 5.34
C PRO A 58 4.45 6.94 5.21
N GLU A 59 4.58 8.04 5.95
CA GLU A 59 5.81 8.85 5.90
C GLU A 59 7.00 8.05 6.40
N GLU A 60 6.81 7.26 7.45
CA GLU A 60 7.89 6.46 8.01
C GLU A 60 8.26 5.30 7.10
N VAL A 61 7.25 4.58 6.61
CA VAL A 61 7.50 3.36 5.85
C VAL A 61 8.00 3.67 4.44
N PHE A 62 7.46 4.68 3.80
CA PHE A 62 7.84 5.00 2.43
C PHE A 62 8.93 6.05 2.36
N GLY A 63 8.97 6.97 3.31
CA GLY A 63 9.93 8.06 3.27
C GLY A 63 11.23 7.76 3.97
N ALA A 64 11.20 6.93 5.01
CA ALA A 64 12.39 6.63 5.80
C ALA A 64 12.38 5.17 6.25
N PRO A 65 12.33 4.21 5.30
CA PRO A 65 12.28 2.80 5.66
C PRO A 65 13.55 2.37 6.39
N LYS A 66 13.37 1.61 7.45
CA LYS A 66 14.49 1.13 8.27
C LYS A 66 14.95 -0.25 7.83
N SER A 67 14.03 -1.08 7.36
CA SER A 67 14.36 -2.43 6.91
C SER A 67 15.09 -2.38 5.58
N GLU A 68 16.23 -3.08 5.49
CA GLU A 68 16.95 -3.16 4.23
C GLU A 68 16.11 -3.84 3.16
N ARG A 69 15.33 -4.82 3.55
CA ARG A 69 14.47 -5.53 2.62
C ARG A 69 13.40 -4.59 2.05
N LEU A 70 12.84 -3.74 2.89
CA LEU A 70 11.86 -2.76 2.43
C LEU A 70 12.51 -1.73 1.53
N GLN A 71 13.71 -1.27 1.86
CA GLN A 71 14.44 -0.33 1.02
C GLN A 71 14.65 -0.90 -0.37
N GLU A 72 15.05 -2.17 -0.43
CA GLU A 72 15.26 -2.84 -1.71
C GLU A 72 13.96 -2.95 -2.48
N PHE A 73 12.89 -3.33 -1.81
CA PHE A 73 11.58 -3.45 -2.45
C PHE A 73 11.13 -2.11 -3.04
N LEU A 74 11.22 -1.06 -2.25
CA LEU A 74 10.77 0.26 -2.69
C LEU A 74 11.61 0.79 -3.85
N SER A 75 12.89 0.47 -3.88
CA SER A 75 13.75 0.93 -4.96
C SER A 75 13.35 0.32 -6.31
N ARG A 76 12.62 -0.80 -6.28
CA ARG A 76 12.19 -1.47 -7.50
C ARG A 76 10.82 -1.00 -7.97
N VAL A 77 9.96 -0.56 -7.05
CA VAL A 77 8.56 -0.24 -7.38
C VAL A 77 8.27 1.24 -7.39
N LEU A 78 9.21 2.07 -6.92
CA LEU A 78 9.00 3.53 -6.91
C LEU A 78 9.93 4.25 -7.87
#